data_8dbb7e004179278168b1bce325ce397c
#
_entry.id   8dbb7e004179278168b1bce325ce397c
#
_cell.length_a   1.000
_cell.length_b   1.000
_cell.length_c   1.000
_cell.angle_alpha   90.00
_cell.angle_beta   90.00
_cell.angle_gamma   90.00
#
_symmetry.space_group_name_H-M   'P 1'
#
loop_
_entity.id
_entity.type
_entity.pdbx_description
1 polymer ?
#
loop_
_entity_poly.entity_id
_entity_poly.type
_entity_poly.pdbx_seq_one_letter_code
_entity_poly.pdbx_strand_id
1 'polypeptide(L)'
;MENKEELAIFGGKPVRENKIFYGRQYIDQADVDAVAAVMTSDYITCGPKVKELEQHLCELTHAKYAVVVCNGTAALHLAALAAGFGEGDEVIVSSITFAASSNCVLYAGAKPVFADIDPETYNIDPASIRKLITPRTKAIVAVDFTGQAVELDEIREICKEHDLILIEDAAHAIGTKYKGQPVGSLADMTCFSFHPVKTVTGGEGGAITTNDEKLYRHLMRLRTHGITRDPEEMVHPTDALWYNEQVELGFNYRIPGGTAIEPAEEAPCI
;
A
#
# COMPACT_ATOMS: atom_id res chain seq x y z
N MET A 1 -6.35 -2.95 -55.90
CA MET A 1 -5.54 -3.70 -54.91
C MET A 1 -5.13 -2.69 -53.84
N GLU A 2 -5.83 -2.66 -52.72
CA GLU A 2 -5.46 -1.81 -51.61
C GLU A 2 -4.07 -2.23 -51.10
N ASN A 3 -3.12 -1.27 -51.09
CA ASN A 3 -1.84 -1.42 -50.44
C ASN A 3 -2.12 -1.66 -48.96
N LYS A 4 -2.12 -2.92 -48.53
CA LYS A 4 -2.02 -3.25 -47.10
C LYS A 4 -0.64 -2.81 -46.69
N GLU A 5 -0.55 -1.66 -46.00
CA GLU A 5 0.71 -1.26 -45.34
C GLU A 5 1.14 -2.40 -44.43
N GLU A 6 2.33 -2.93 -44.69
CA GLU A 6 2.89 -4.01 -43.87
C GLU A 6 3.19 -3.49 -42.48
N LEU A 7 2.72 -4.17 -41.44
CA LEU A 7 3.01 -3.78 -40.07
C LEU A 7 4.51 -3.81 -39.80
N ALA A 8 5.01 -2.87 -39.00
CA ALA A 8 6.44 -2.74 -38.68
C ALA A 8 7.02 -4.05 -38.13
N ILE A 9 6.25 -4.83 -37.38
CA ILE A 9 6.68 -6.14 -36.84
C ILE A 9 6.95 -7.18 -37.96
N PHE A 10 6.42 -6.96 -39.15
CA PHE A 10 6.63 -7.82 -40.33
C PHE A 10 7.55 -7.16 -41.39
N GLY A 11 8.29 -6.11 -41.02
CA GLY A 11 9.23 -5.42 -41.88
C GLY A 11 8.74 -4.12 -42.49
N GLY A 12 7.52 -3.70 -42.22
CA GLY A 12 6.98 -2.41 -42.64
C GLY A 12 7.60 -1.22 -41.89
N LYS A 13 7.34 -0.01 -42.37
CA LYS A 13 7.84 1.22 -41.73
C LYS A 13 7.16 1.45 -40.39
N PRO A 14 7.90 1.66 -39.29
CA PRO A 14 7.31 2.04 -38.02
C PRO A 14 6.57 3.36 -38.09
N VAL A 15 5.45 3.46 -37.39
CA VAL A 15 4.67 4.71 -37.26
C VAL A 15 5.50 5.80 -36.57
N ARG A 16 6.46 5.38 -35.71
CA ARG A 16 7.37 6.27 -34.98
C ARG A 16 8.74 5.65 -34.86
N GLU A 17 9.77 6.49 -34.91
CA GLU A 17 11.15 6.08 -34.68
C GLU A 17 11.43 5.90 -33.19
N ASN A 18 10.83 6.74 -32.34
CA ASN A 18 11.03 6.70 -30.89
C ASN A 18 9.91 5.90 -30.21
N LYS A 19 10.31 5.04 -29.27
CA LYS A 19 9.39 4.26 -28.43
C LYS A 19 8.53 5.19 -27.57
N ILE A 20 7.22 4.93 -27.52
CA ILE A 20 6.31 5.49 -26.49
C ILE A 20 6.31 4.52 -25.32
N PHE A 21 6.66 5.01 -24.14
CA PHE A 21 6.52 4.23 -22.91
C PHE A 21 5.07 4.25 -22.42
N TYR A 22 4.66 3.20 -21.76
CA TYR A 22 3.31 3.07 -21.18
C TYR A 22 3.04 4.16 -20.14
N GLY A 23 4.03 4.47 -19.31
CA GLY A 23 3.99 5.54 -18.34
C GLY A 23 5.38 6.08 -18.09
N ARG A 24 5.46 7.30 -17.60
CA ARG A 24 6.69 7.95 -17.19
C ARG A 24 6.41 8.84 -15.99
N GLN A 25 7.24 8.73 -14.95
CA GLN A 25 7.21 9.62 -13.81
C GLN A 25 7.50 11.07 -14.24
N TYR A 26 6.90 12.01 -13.54
CA TYR A 26 7.27 13.42 -13.58
C TYR A 26 8.21 13.70 -12.42
N ILE A 27 9.35 14.26 -12.70
CA ILE A 27 10.36 14.67 -11.70
C ILE A 27 10.83 16.06 -12.12
N ASP A 28 10.80 17.01 -11.19
CA ASP A 28 11.29 18.37 -11.41
C ASP A 28 12.52 18.69 -10.56
N GLN A 29 12.93 19.97 -10.59
CA GLN A 29 14.15 20.39 -9.89
C GLN A 29 13.95 20.40 -8.37
N ALA A 30 12.73 20.64 -7.88
CA ALA A 30 12.45 20.60 -6.45
C ALA A 30 12.63 19.19 -5.87
N ASP A 31 12.20 18.16 -6.60
CA ASP A 31 12.42 16.75 -6.22
C ASP A 31 13.91 16.42 -6.12
N VAL A 32 14.68 16.86 -7.13
CA VAL A 32 16.14 16.65 -7.16
C VAL A 32 16.83 17.34 -5.98
N ASP A 33 16.46 18.57 -5.70
CA ASP A 33 17.03 19.36 -4.60
C ASP A 33 16.68 18.75 -3.23
N ALA A 34 15.44 18.24 -3.06
CA ALA A 34 15.00 17.56 -1.84
C ALA A 34 15.81 16.28 -1.58
N VAL A 35 16.02 15.46 -2.61
CA VAL A 35 16.87 14.26 -2.52
C VAL A 35 18.31 14.64 -2.18
N ALA A 36 18.88 15.64 -2.86
CA ALA A 36 20.25 16.10 -2.62
C ALA A 36 20.43 16.61 -1.17
N ALA A 37 19.44 17.32 -0.64
CA ALA A 37 19.44 17.78 0.75
C ALA A 37 19.48 16.63 1.75
N VAL A 38 18.71 15.54 1.51
CA VAL A 38 18.76 14.36 2.37
C VAL A 38 20.12 13.67 2.28
N MET A 39 20.68 13.51 1.08
CA MET A 39 21.98 12.85 0.89
C MET A 39 23.15 13.58 1.56
N THR A 40 23.01 14.88 1.81
CA THR A 40 24.00 15.71 2.51
C THR A 40 23.69 15.94 3.99
N SER A 41 22.57 15.39 4.48
CA SER A 41 22.14 15.49 5.88
C SER A 41 22.77 14.41 6.76
N ASP A 42 22.60 14.54 8.08
CA ASP A 42 23.04 13.54 9.05
C ASP A 42 22.23 12.23 9.00
N TYR A 43 21.06 12.21 8.33
CA TYR A 43 20.12 11.10 8.33
C TYR A 43 19.71 10.70 6.91
N ILE A 44 20.39 9.74 6.33
CA ILE A 44 20.01 9.17 5.01
C ILE A 44 19.01 8.02 5.11
N THR A 45 18.71 7.54 6.32
CA THR A 45 17.68 6.53 6.61
C THR A 45 17.07 6.80 7.99
N CYS A 46 15.80 6.44 8.18
CA CYS A 46 15.07 6.61 9.45
C CYS A 46 15.13 8.05 10.02
N GLY A 47 15.35 9.03 9.17
CA GLY A 47 15.46 10.44 9.54
C GLY A 47 14.11 11.17 9.62
N PRO A 48 14.14 12.50 9.83
CA PRO A 48 12.95 13.31 9.97
C PRO A 48 12.03 13.27 8.74
N LYS A 49 12.58 13.17 7.53
CA LYS A 49 11.79 13.12 6.29
C LYS A 49 10.81 11.94 6.22
N VAL A 50 11.15 10.81 6.84
CA VAL A 50 10.21 9.67 6.93
C VAL A 50 9.01 10.03 7.80
N LYS A 51 9.23 10.73 8.92
CA LYS A 51 8.15 11.18 9.81
C LYS A 51 7.30 12.28 9.18
N GLU A 52 7.93 13.21 8.43
CA GLU A 52 7.23 14.25 7.69
C GLU A 52 6.27 13.60 6.66
N LEU A 53 6.74 12.61 5.88
CA LEU A 53 5.89 11.88 4.95
C LEU A 53 4.75 11.13 5.66
N GLU A 54 5.02 10.47 6.80
CA GLU A 54 3.99 9.82 7.61
C GLU A 54 2.92 10.83 8.07
N GLN A 55 3.33 12.02 8.49
CA GLN A 55 2.43 13.09 8.90
C GLN A 55 1.59 13.63 7.72
N HIS A 56 2.21 13.92 6.58
CA HIS A 56 1.50 14.37 5.38
C HIS A 56 0.48 13.32 4.88
N LEU A 57 0.83 12.03 4.96
CA LEU A 57 -0.13 10.96 4.65
C LEU A 57 -1.33 10.98 5.59
N CYS A 58 -1.11 11.18 6.89
CA CYS A 58 -2.22 11.33 7.85
C CYS A 58 -3.11 12.54 7.52
N GLU A 59 -2.51 13.67 7.16
CA GLU A 59 -3.24 14.90 6.77
C GLU A 59 -4.04 14.68 5.48
N LEU A 60 -3.42 14.08 4.45
CA LEU A 60 -4.04 13.81 3.16
C LEU A 60 -5.20 12.81 3.25
N THR A 61 -5.03 11.75 4.02
CA THR A 61 -5.98 10.63 4.10
C THR A 61 -6.98 10.76 5.24
N HIS A 62 -6.78 11.71 6.15
CA HIS A 62 -7.49 11.84 7.42
C HIS A 62 -7.35 10.61 8.34
N ALA A 63 -6.37 9.75 8.11
CA ALA A 63 -6.03 8.66 9.01
C ALA A 63 -5.28 9.18 10.24
N LYS A 64 -5.41 8.49 11.37
CA LYS A 64 -4.69 8.84 12.61
C LYS A 64 -3.21 8.48 12.56
N TYR A 65 -2.88 7.41 11.85
CA TYR A 65 -1.54 6.85 11.81
C TYR A 65 -1.15 6.46 10.38
N ALA A 66 0.11 6.65 10.06
CA ALA A 66 0.74 6.18 8.83
C ALA A 66 2.07 5.51 9.14
N VAL A 67 2.40 4.46 8.39
CA VAL A 67 3.67 3.73 8.48
C VAL A 67 4.25 3.61 7.08
N VAL A 68 5.32 4.35 6.82
CA VAL A 68 6.00 4.33 5.51
C VAL A 68 6.98 3.17 5.44
N VAL A 69 6.99 2.46 4.32
CA VAL A 69 7.79 1.26 4.07
C VAL A 69 8.47 1.30 2.69
N CYS A 70 9.39 0.37 2.44
CA CYS A 70 10.25 0.36 1.26
C CYS A 70 9.53 0.15 -0.08
N ASN A 71 8.33 -0.39 -0.13
CA ASN A 71 7.47 -0.51 -1.32
C ASN A 71 6.05 -0.96 -0.97
N GLY A 72 5.13 -0.89 -1.95
CA GLY A 72 3.72 -1.29 -1.77
C GLY A 72 3.54 -2.78 -1.42
N THR A 73 4.40 -3.67 -1.94
CA THR A 73 4.36 -5.10 -1.59
C THR A 73 4.70 -5.32 -0.12
N ALA A 74 5.68 -4.58 0.42
CA ALA A 74 6.00 -4.59 1.84
C ALA A 74 4.83 -4.04 2.68
N ALA A 75 4.13 -3.02 2.20
CA ALA A 75 2.93 -2.50 2.86
C ALA A 75 1.85 -3.58 2.99
N LEU A 76 1.49 -4.24 1.90
CA LEU A 76 0.51 -5.33 1.88
C LEU A 76 0.94 -6.51 2.77
N HIS A 77 2.22 -6.88 2.72
CA HIS A 77 2.74 -7.97 3.56
C HIS A 77 2.64 -7.63 5.06
N LEU A 78 3.06 -6.43 5.46
CA LEU A 78 2.94 -6.03 6.86
C LEU A 78 1.48 -5.91 7.31
N ALA A 79 0.59 -5.41 6.45
CA ALA A 79 -0.85 -5.34 6.74
C ALA A 79 -1.43 -6.75 6.94
N ALA A 80 -1.04 -7.73 6.11
CA ALA A 80 -1.44 -9.12 6.23
C ALA A 80 -1.00 -9.74 7.57
N LEU A 81 0.25 -9.52 7.96
CA LEU A 81 0.79 -9.98 9.23
C LEU A 81 0.13 -9.29 10.44
N ALA A 82 -0.09 -7.97 10.36
CA ALA A 82 -0.74 -7.21 11.41
C ALA A 82 -2.21 -7.59 11.60
N ALA A 83 -2.88 -8.01 10.52
CA ALA A 83 -4.23 -8.57 10.56
C ALA A 83 -4.29 -9.95 11.25
N GLY A 84 -3.16 -10.62 11.45
CA GLY A 84 -3.03 -11.82 12.26
C GLY A 84 -3.60 -13.10 11.64
N PHE A 85 -3.84 -13.13 10.33
CA PHE A 85 -4.24 -14.38 9.67
C PHE A 85 -3.03 -15.25 9.28
N GLY A 86 -3.24 -16.56 9.18
CA GLY A 86 -2.17 -17.53 8.92
C GLY A 86 -2.69 -18.88 8.43
N GLU A 87 -1.99 -19.95 8.76
CA GLU A 87 -2.32 -21.31 8.32
C GLU A 87 -3.75 -21.71 8.73
N GLY A 88 -4.52 -22.19 7.76
CA GLY A 88 -5.93 -22.57 7.93
C GLY A 88 -6.93 -21.45 7.66
N ASP A 89 -6.51 -20.19 7.63
CA ASP A 89 -7.37 -19.06 7.33
C ASP A 89 -7.55 -18.85 5.83
N GLU A 90 -8.68 -18.26 5.46
CA GLU A 90 -9.01 -17.83 4.10
C GLU A 90 -9.14 -16.31 4.06
N VAL A 91 -8.58 -15.69 3.02
CA VAL A 91 -8.67 -14.24 2.78
C VAL A 91 -9.26 -14.02 1.40
N ILE A 92 -10.35 -13.25 1.33
CA ILE A 92 -11.01 -12.92 0.06
C ILE A 92 -10.23 -11.79 -0.61
N VAL A 93 -9.87 -11.97 -1.89
CA VAL A 93 -9.07 -11.02 -2.67
C VAL A 93 -9.76 -10.72 -3.99
N SER A 94 -9.63 -9.50 -4.50
CA SER A 94 -10.08 -9.15 -5.85
C SER A 94 -9.43 -10.04 -6.91
N SER A 95 -10.21 -10.56 -7.88
CA SER A 95 -9.68 -11.41 -8.96
C SER A 95 -8.89 -10.61 -10.01
N ILE A 96 -9.22 -9.34 -10.22
CA ILE A 96 -8.42 -8.40 -11.03
C ILE A 96 -7.56 -7.57 -10.08
N THR A 97 -6.26 -7.88 -10.05
CA THR A 97 -5.29 -7.19 -9.19
C THR A 97 -3.86 -7.47 -9.63
N PHE A 98 -2.93 -6.70 -9.08
CA PHE A 98 -1.50 -7.06 -9.13
C PHE A 98 -1.23 -8.23 -8.17
N ALA A 99 -0.28 -9.09 -8.53
CA ALA A 99 0.02 -10.30 -7.76
C ALA A 99 0.31 -10.05 -6.27
N ALA A 100 0.79 -8.87 -5.90
CA ALA A 100 1.12 -8.54 -4.51
C ALA A 100 -0.08 -8.64 -3.56
N SER A 101 -1.30 -8.28 -4.02
CA SER A 101 -2.52 -8.33 -3.20
C SER A 101 -2.92 -9.75 -2.79
N SER A 102 -2.64 -10.76 -3.64
CA SER A 102 -2.84 -12.16 -3.28
C SER A 102 -1.60 -12.79 -2.62
N ASN A 103 -0.40 -12.36 -3.03
CA ASN A 103 0.84 -12.89 -2.48
C ASN A 103 1.01 -12.53 -1.00
N CYS A 104 0.54 -11.36 -0.54
CA CYS A 104 0.61 -11.00 0.87
C CYS A 104 -0.13 -12.00 1.77
N VAL A 105 -1.22 -12.59 1.28
CA VAL A 105 -1.97 -13.65 1.95
C VAL A 105 -1.12 -14.92 2.07
N LEU A 106 -0.44 -15.31 0.98
CA LEU A 106 0.43 -16.48 0.96
C LEU A 106 1.67 -16.27 1.85
N TYR A 107 2.24 -15.06 1.87
CA TYR A 107 3.38 -14.73 2.74
C TYR A 107 3.03 -14.86 4.22
N ALA A 108 1.80 -14.56 4.60
CA ALA A 108 1.29 -14.75 5.95
C ALA A 108 0.89 -16.21 6.26
N GLY A 109 0.96 -17.12 5.28
CA GLY A 109 0.61 -18.54 5.44
C GLY A 109 -0.88 -18.86 5.26
N ALA A 110 -1.71 -17.89 4.90
CA ALA A 110 -3.13 -18.09 4.66
C ALA A 110 -3.43 -18.43 3.19
N LYS A 111 -4.68 -18.75 2.88
CA LYS A 111 -5.16 -19.12 1.55
C LYS A 111 -5.94 -17.98 0.91
N PRO A 112 -5.53 -17.45 -0.25
CA PRO A 112 -6.34 -16.48 -0.99
C PRO A 112 -7.54 -17.17 -1.65
N VAL A 113 -8.70 -16.50 -1.59
CA VAL A 113 -9.96 -16.89 -2.24
C VAL A 113 -10.38 -15.74 -3.13
N PHE A 114 -10.44 -15.94 -4.43
CA PHE A 114 -10.71 -14.85 -5.37
C PHE A 114 -12.20 -14.60 -5.52
N ALA A 115 -12.62 -13.36 -5.22
CA ALA A 115 -13.95 -12.87 -5.54
C ALA A 115 -13.97 -12.26 -6.94
N ASP A 116 -15.09 -12.44 -7.63
CA ASP A 116 -15.30 -11.83 -8.94
C ASP A 116 -15.47 -10.31 -8.82
N ILE A 117 -15.38 -9.65 -9.94
CA ILE A 117 -15.49 -8.20 -10.06
C ILE A 117 -16.86 -7.78 -10.55
N ASP A 118 -17.24 -6.54 -10.26
CA ASP A 118 -18.29 -5.85 -10.95
C ASP A 118 -17.84 -5.50 -12.39
N PRO A 119 -18.61 -5.86 -13.45
CA PRO A 119 -18.17 -5.67 -14.84
C PRO A 119 -18.13 -4.22 -15.31
N GLU A 120 -18.74 -3.28 -14.59
CA GLU A 120 -18.72 -1.87 -14.92
C GLU A 120 -17.55 -1.12 -14.28
N THR A 121 -17.22 -1.47 -13.02
CA THR A 121 -16.17 -0.80 -12.25
C THR A 121 -14.85 -1.54 -12.25
N TYR A 122 -14.86 -2.85 -12.53
CA TYR A 122 -13.73 -3.78 -12.37
C TYR A 122 -13.23 -3.93 -10.93
N ASN A 123 -13.88 -3.30 -9.98
CA ASN A 123 -13.63 -3.49 -8.56
C ASN A 123 -14.30 -4.76 -8.05
N ILE A 124 -13.85 -5.26 -6.91
CA ILE A 124 -14.42 -6.45 -6.27
C ILE A 124 -15.93 -6.30 -6.06
N ASP A 125 -16.70 -7.32 -6.46
CA ASP A 125 -18.16 -7.35 -6.29
C ASP A 125 -18.54 -7.78 -4.87
N PRO A 126 -19.21 -6.91 -4.07
CA PRO A 126 -19.69 -7.27 -2.74
C PRO A 126 -20.60 -8.49 -2.72
N ALA A 127 -21.41 -8.71 -3.77
CA ALA A 127 -22.25 -9.89 -3.87
C ALA A 127 -21.43 -11.18 -4.09
N SER A 128 -20.30 -11.09 -4.77
CA SER A 128 -19.33 -12.18 -4.90
C SER A 128 -18.64 -12.46 -3.55
N ILE A 129 -18.25 -11.41 -2.81
CA ILE A 129 -17.67 -11.56 -1.46
C ILE A 129 -18.61 -12.38 -0.56
N ARG A 130 -19.89 -11.99 -0.47
CA ARG A 130 -20.89 -12.66 0.39
C ARG A 130 -21.02 -14.17 0.12
N LYS A 131 -20.87 -14.59 -1.14
CA LYS A 131 -20.95 -16.01 -1.56
C LYS A 131 -19.74 -16.85 -1.12
N LEU A 132 -18.60 -16.20 -0.88
CA LEU A 132 -17.32 -16.86 -0.61
C LEU A 132 -16.98 -16.93 0.88
N ILE A 133 -17.74 -16.24 1.75
CA ILE A 133 -17.49 -16.23 3.18
C ILE A 133 -17.71 -17.64 3.76
N THR A 134 -16.72 -18.09 4.51
CA THR A 134 -16.73 -19.35 5.27
C THR A 134 -16.33 -19.08 6.74
N PRO A 135 -16.48 -20.03 7.66
CA PRO A 135 -15.97 -19.88 9.03
C PRO A 135 -14.46 -19.66 9.12
N ARG A 136 -13.71 -19.90 8.04
CA ARG A 136 -12.25 -19.66 7.95
C ARG A 136 -11.90 -18.29 7.37
N THR A 137 -12.86 -17.56 6.84
CA THR A 137 -12.61 -16.22 6.31
C THR A 137 -12.23 -15.28 7.44
N LYS A 138 -11.09 -14.58 7.30
CA LYS A 138 -10.53 -13.66 8.29
C LYS A 138 -10.47 -12.22 7.81
N ALA A 139 -10.28 -12.01 6.51
CA ALA A 139 -10.09 -10.69 5.96
C ALA A 139 -10.57 -10.61 4.50
N ILE A 140 -10.70 -9.38 4.04
CA ILE A 140 -10.91 -9.01 2.64
C ILE A 140 -9.76 -8.10 2.23
N VAL A 141 -9.09 -8.40 1.10
CA VAL A 141 -8.16 -7.50 0.42
C VAL A 141 -8.88 -6.95 -0.81
N ALA A 142 -9.40 -5.74 -0.69
CA ALA A 142 -10.11 -5.04 -1.75
C ALA A 142 -9.16 -4.08 -2.47
N VAL A 143 -9.21 -4.06 -3.82
CA VAL A 143 -8.29 -3.28 -4.64
C VAL A 143 -9.02 -2.12 -5.30
N ASP A 144 -8.56 -0.91 -5.10
CA ASP A 144 -9.04 0.29 -5.79
C ASP A 144 -8.49 0.32 -7.22
N PHE A 145 -9.13 -0.45 -8.09
CA PHE A 145 -8.63 -0.69 -9.43
C PHE A 145 -8.55 0.62 -10.23
N THR A 146 -7.37 0.89 -10.79
CA THR A 146 -7.06 2.13 -11.55
C THR A 146 -7.32 3.44 -10.81
N GLY A 147 -7.39 3.41 -9.48
CA GLY A 147 -7.62 4.58 -8.64
C GLY A 147 -9.10 4.85 -8.32
N GLN A 148 -10.01 4.01 -8.78
CA GLN A 148 -11.41 4.07 -8.39
C GLN A 148 -11.62 3.31 -7.08
N ALA A 149 -12.09 4.01 -6.04
CA ALA A 149 -12.40 3.38 -4.76
C ALA A 149 -13.45 2.27 -4.90
N VAL A 150 -13.27 1.18 -4.17
CA VAL A 150 -14.26 0.09 -4.06
C VAL A 150 -15.53 0.58 -3.35
N GLU A 151 -16.60 -0.23 -3.35
CA GLU A 151 -17.83 0.07 -2.61
C GLU A 151 -17.62 -0.13 -1.08
N LEU A 152 -16.85 0.79 -0.49
CA LEU A 152 -16.37 0.72 0.90
C LEU A 152 -17.50 0.56 1.91
N ASP A 153 -18.63 1.25 1.74
CA ASP A 153 -19.73 1.16 2.70
C ASP A 153 -20.28 -0.27 2.77
N GLU A 154 -20.52 -0.90 1.61
CA GLU A 154 -21.07 -2.25 1.56
C GLU A 154 -20.06 -3.30 2.03
N ILE A 155 -18.78 -3.16 1.64
CA ILE A 155 -17.72 -4.08 2.06
C ILE A 155 -17.49 -3.97 3.58
N ARG A 156 -17.50 -2.76 4.14
CA ARG A 156 -17.38 -2.54 5.60
C ARG A 156 -18.57 -3.13 6.38
N GLU A 157 -19.78 -3.07 5.81
CA GLU A 157 -20.94 -3.73 6.40
C GLU A 157 -20.74 -5.24 6.43
N ILE A 158 -20.27 -5.84 5.33
CA ILE A 158 -19.91 -7.27 5.27
C ILE A 158 -18.86 -7.61 6.33
N CYS A 159 -17.80 -6.82 6.43
CA CYS A 159 -16.75 -7.03 7.41
C CYS A 159 -17.30 -7.00 8.84
N LYS A 160 -18.16 -6.03 9.14
CA LYS A 160 -18.80 -5.92 10.46
C LYS A 160 -19.75 -7.09 10.79
N GLU A 161 -20.53 -7.57 9.80
CA GLU A 161 -21.44 -8.70 9.95
C GLU A 161 -20.71 -10.01 10.30
N HIS A 162 -19.47 -10.16 9.80
CA HIS A 162 -18.71 -11.41 9.86
C HIS A 162 -17.42 -11.32 10.68
N ASP A 163 -17.18 -10.19 11.36
CA ASP A 163 -15.95 -9.94 12.14
C ASP A 163 -14.66 -10.11 11.30
N LEU A 164 -14.67 -9.52 10.10
CA LEU A 164 -13.56 -9.56 9.15
C LEU A 164 -12.77 -8.27 9.17
N ILE A 165 -11.48 -8.36 8.90
CA ILE A 165 -10.59 -7.21 8.69
C ILE A 165 -10.62 -6.79 7.22
N LEU A 166 -10.74 -5.48 6.96
CA LEU A 166 -10.64 -4.91 5.62
C LEU A 166 -9.24 -4.32 5.40
N ILE A 167 -8.52 -4.89 4.44
CA ILE A 167 -7.29 -4.31 3.89
C ILE A 167 -7.64 -3.73 2.51
N GLU A 168 -7.45 -2.43 2.35
CA GLU A 168 -7.66 -1.72 1.10
C GLU A 168 -6.32 -1.58 0.37
N ASP A 169 -6.18 -2.20 -0.80
CA ASP A 169 -5.04 -2.01 -1.68
C ASP A 169 -5.29 -0.79 -2.57
N ALA A 170 -4.90 0.36 -2.05
CA ALA A 170 -5.03 1.67 -2.68
C ALA A 170 -3.75 2.08 -3.45
N ALA A 171 -3.00 1.09 -3.98
CA ALA A 171 -1.75 1.36 -4.71
C ALA A 171 -1.91 2.32 -5.91
N HIS A 172 -3.12 2.54 -6.39
CA HIS A 172 -3.47 3.48 -7.46
C HIS A 172 -4.30 4.68 -6.99
N ALA A 173 -4.71 4.73 -5.71
CA ALA A 173 -5.82 5.57 -5.25
C ALA A 173 -5.41 6.69 -4.28
N ILE A 174 -4.12 7.04 -4.20
CA ILE A 174 -3.71 8.19 -3.38
C ILE A 174 -4.36 9.47 -3.93
N GLY A 175 -5.01 10.25 -3.05
CA GLY A 175 -5.78 11.44 -3.42
C GLY A 175 -7.22 11.16 -3.87
N THR A 176 -7.60 9.89 -4.09
CA THR A 176 -8.98 9.50 -4.41
C THR A 176 -9.92 9.75 -3.23
N LYS A 177 -11.18 10.04 -3.54
CA LYS A 177 -12.24 10.21 -2.54
C LYS A 177 -13.40 9.26 -2.80
N TYR A 178 -13.82 8.56 -1.76
CA TYR A 178 -15.05 7.80 -1.73
C TYR A 178 -16.15 8.63 -1.04
N LYS A 179 -17.20 8.99 -1.78
CA LYS A 179 -18.32 9.83 -1.27
C LYS A 179 -17.85 11.10 -0.54
N GLY A 180 -16.79 11.73 -1.05
CA GLY A 180 -16.22 12.97 -0.51
C GLY A 180 -15.22 12.78 0.63
N GLN A 181 -14.99 11.57 1.13
CA GLN A 181 -13.97 11.26 2.13
C GLN A 181 -12.72 10.69 1.46
N PRO A 182 -11.51 11.14 1.86
CA PRO A 182 -10.28 10.59 1.28
C PRO A 182 -10.14 9.09 1.53
N VAL A 183 -9.69 8.36 0.51
CA VAL A 183 -9.20 6.98 0.65
C VAL A 183 -8.00 6.98 1.59
N GLY A 184 -7.93 5.98 2.48
CA GLY A 184 -6.86 5.82 3.46
C GLY A 184 -7.28 5.85 4.93
N SER A 185 -8.54 6.23 5.22
CA SER A 185 -9.05 6.25 6.60
C SER A 185 -10.33 5.44 6.81
N LEU A 186 -10.82 4.76 5.77
CA LEU A 186 -12.13 4.11 5.77
C LEU A 186 -12.05 2.60 5.99
N ALA A 187 -10.93 1.95 5.65
CA ALA A 187 -10.64 0.56 5.96
C ALA A 187 -9.91 0.42 7.31
N ASP A 188 -9.73 -0.82 7.80
CA ASP A 188 -8.89 -1.07 8.97
C ASP A 188 -7.42 -0.73 8.68
N MET A 189 -6.96 -1.10 7.49
CA MET A 189 -5.66 -0.71 6.94
C MET A 189 -5.78 -0.41 5.46
N THR A 190 -5.19 0.71 5.00
CA THR A 190 -5.09 1.06 3.58
C THR A 190 -3.63 1.10 3.15
N CYS A 191 -3.29 0.41 2.06
CA CYS A 191 -1.93 0.25 1.56
C CYS A 191 -1.72 1.08 0.30
N PHE A 192 -0.68 1.92 0.28
CA PHE A 192 -0.29 2.76 -0.86
C PHE A 192 1.05 2.30 -1.47
N SER A 193 1.28 2.66 -2.72
CA SER A 193 2.53 2.41 -3.45
C SER A 193 3.06 3.69 -4.07
N PHE A 194 4.38 3.90 -3.95
CA PHE A 194 5.11 5.02 -4.54
C PHE A 194 6.09 4.55 -5.63
N HIS A 195 5.76 3.43 -6.31
CA HIS A 195 6.50 2.96 -7.47
C HIS A 195 6.38 3.96 -8.65
N PRO A 196 7.36 4.07 -9.57
CA PRO A 196 7.39 5.08 -10.64
C PRO A 196 6.15 5.19 -11.54
N VAL A 197 5.35 4.13 -11.66
CA VAL A 197 4.12 4.14 -12.48
C VAL A 197 2.88 4.58 -11.71
N LYS A 198 3.00 4.91 -10.42
CA LYS A 198 1.89 5.32 -9.57
C LYS A 198 1.66 6.83 -9.65
N THR A 199 0.56 7.30 -9.09
CA THR A 199 0.17 8.72 -9.06
C THR A 199 1.24 9.60 -8.42
N VAL A 200 1.86 9.10 -7.35
CA VAL A 200 2.99 9.74 -6.66
C VAL A 200 4.13 8.74 -6.63
N THR A 201 5.37 9.19 -6.84
CA THR A 201 6.53 8.30 -6.83
C THR A 201 7.67 8.83 -5.96
N GLY A 202 8.32 7.89 -5.25
CA GLY A 202 9.62 8.08 -4.60
C GLY A 202 10.73 7.21 -5.23
N GLY A 203 10.51 6.68 -6.47
CA GLY A 203 11.36 5.66 -7.09
C GLY A 203 10.96 4.25 -6.60
N GLU A 204 11.00 4.00 -5.32
CA GLU A 204 10.36 2.90 -4.61
C GLU A 204 9.78 3.46 -3.31
N GLY A 205 8.74 2.83 -2.79
CA GLY A 205 8.12 3.23 -1.55
C GLY A 205 6.70 2.69 -1.43
N GLY A 206 6.19 2.74 -0.22
CA GLY A 206 4.82 2.41 0.10
C GLY A 206 4.46 2.92 1.49
N ALA A 207 3.19 2.84 1.82
CA ALA A 207 2.71 3.20 3.14
C ALA A 207 1.49 2.38 3.53
N ILE A 208 1.25 2.26 4.84
CA ILE A 208 0.02 1.75 5.41
C ILE A 208 -0.56 2.85 6.28
N THR A 209 -1.84 3.16 6.11
CA THR A 209 -2.59 4.04 7.00
C THR A 209 -3.61 3.26 7.79
N THR A 210 -3.89 3.69 9.02
CA THR A 210 -4.87 3.06 9.90
C THR A 210 -5.39 4.04 10.96
N ASN A 211 -6.55 3.77 11.51
CA ASN A 211 -7.10 4.48 12.67
C ASN A 211 -6.94 3.73 13.99
N ASP A 212 -6.44 2.49 13.93
CA ASP A 212 -6.23 1.62 15.10
C ASP A 212 -4.79 1.71 15.61
N GLU A 213 -4.63 2.15 16.85
CA GLU A 213 -3.31 2.30 17.49
C GLU A 213 -2.59 0.96 17.67
N LYS A 214 -3.31 -0.13 17.90
CA LYS A 214 -2.68 -1.45 18.08
C LYS A 214 -2.09 -1.95 16.77
N LEU A 215 -2.84 -1.79 15.66
CA LEU A 215 -2.33 -2.10 14.32
C LEU A 215 -1.11 -1.22 13.99
N TYR A 216 -1.18 0.09 14.26
CA TYR A 216 -0.05 0.99 14.05
C TYR A 216 1.21 0.56 14.82
N ARG A 217 1.11 0.31 16.12
CA ARG A 217 2.25 -0.15 16.95
C ARG A 217 2.82 -1.48 16.43
N HIS A 218 1.97 -2.42 16.04
CA HIS A 218 2.38 -3.70 15.47
C HIS A 218 3.10 -3.51 14.12
N LEU A 219 2.57 -2.70 13.21
CA LEU A 219 3.19 -2.36 11.93
C LEU A 219 4.58 -1.72 12.12
N MET A 220 4.73 -0.82 13.09
CA MET A 220 6.00 -0.17 13.42
C MET A 220 7.07 -1.18 13.86
N ARG A 221 6.70 -2.18 14.68
CA ARG A 221 7.61 -3.26 15.07
C ARG A 221 7.96 -4.16 13.91
N LEU A 222 6.95 -4.64 13.17
CA LEU A 222 7.15 -5.51 12.01
C LEU A 222 8.05 -4.87 10.95
N ARG A 223 7.91 -3.55 10.70
CA ARG A 223 8.76 -2.80 9.78
C ARG A 223 10.24 -2.82 10.16
N THR A 224 10.54 -2.97 11.46
CA THR A 224 11.89 -2.80 12.01
C THR A 224 12.28 -4.03 12.87
N HIS A 225 12.41 -5.19 12.23
CA HIS A 225 12.91 -6.44 12.81
C HIS A 225 12.11 -6.99 14.01
N GLY A 226 10.90 -6.49 14.30
CA GLY A 226 10.15 -6.84 15.50
C GLY A 226 10.77 -6.29 16.79
N ILE A 227 11.57 -5.23 16.66
CA ILE A 227 12.27 -4.60 17.78
C ILE A 227 11.43 -3.47 18.36
N THR A 228 11.34 -3.44 19.70
CA THR A 228 10.77 -2.34 20.46
C THR A 228 11.78 -1.71 21.41
N ARG A 229 11.56 -0.41 21.69
CA ARG A 229 12.20 0.34 22.77
C ARG A 229 11.18 0.89 23.77
N ASP A 230 9.90 0.58 23.54
CA ASP A 230 8.82 0.97 24.42
C ASP A 230 8.81 0.06 25.66
N PRO A 231 9.03 0.59 26.87
CA PRO A 231 9.01 -0.20 28.09
C PRO A 231 7.70 -0.96 28.32
N GLU A 232 6.58 -0.46 27.78
CA GLU A 232 5.26 -1.13 27.88
C GLU A 232 5.18 -2.40 27.01
N GLU A 233 6.01 -2.49 25.98
CA GLU A 233 6.06 -3.63 25.05
C GLU A 233 7.23 -4.57 25.32
N MET A 234 8.17 -4.21 26.19
CA MET A 234 9.32 -5.03 26.54
C MET A 234 8.97 -6.16 27.50
N VAL A 235 9.62 -7.31 27.34
CA VAL A 235 9.58 -8.42 28.32
C VAL A 235 10.37 -8.07 29.56
N HIS A 236 11.48 -7.35 29.40
CA HIS A 236 12.38 -6.91 30.50
C HIS A 236 12.54 -5.38 30.46
N PRO A 237 11.49 -4.61 30.87
CA PRO A 237 11.54 -3.15 30.83
C PRO A 237 12.74 -2.57 31.55
N THR A 238 13.38 -1.57 30.94
CA THR A 238 14.53 -0.85 31.55
C THR A 238 14.56 0.60 31.06
N ASP A 239 15.13 1.49 31.88
CA ASP A 239 15.37 2.90 31.54
C ASP A 239 16.66 3.11 30.72
N ALA A 240 17.39 2.03 30.41
CA ALA A 240 18.62 2.11 29.65
C ALA A 240 18.37 2.48 28.18
N LEU A 241 18.77 3.68 27.77
CA LEU A 241 18.52 4.25 26.45
C LEU A 241 19.10 3.43 25.28
N TRP A 242 20.10 2.61 25.54
CA TRP A 242 20.74 1.74 24.55
C TRP A 242 20.04 0.39 24.38
N TYR A 243 19.18 0.00 25.33
CA TYR A 243 18.54 -1.32 25.33
C TYR A 243 17.34 -1.36 24.40
N ASN A 244 17.15 -2.49 23.78
CA ASN A 244 15.97 -2.80 22.96
C ASN A 244 15.74 -4.31 22.98
N GLU A 245 14.52 -4.74 22.67
CA GLU A 245 14.16 -6.15 22.60
C GLU A 245 13.53 -6.47 21.26
N GLN A 246 13.86 -7.62 20.70
CA GLN A 246 13.10 -8.24 19.63
C GLN A 246 12.00 -9.08 20.28
N VAL A 247 10.76 -8.63 20.16
CA VAL A 247 9.58 -9.26 20.78
C VAL A 247 8.79 -10.13 19.82
N GLU A 248 9.07 -10.01 18.51
CA GLU A 248 8.46 -10.80 17.45
C GLU A 248 9.40 -10.88 16.24
N LEU A 249 9.07 -11.76 15.27
CA LEU A 249 9.79 -11.80 14.00
C LEU A 249 9.31 -10.64 13.12
N GLY A 250 10.18 -9.69 12.83
CA GLY A 250 9.93 -8.57 11.94
C GLY A 250 10.88 -8.53 10.75
N PHE A 251 10.75 -7.48 9.93
CA PHE A 251 11.43 -7.32 8.65
C PHE A 251 12.28 -6.05 8.61
N ASN A 252 13.13 -5.93 7.62
CA ASN A 252 13.80 -4.67 7.31
C ASN A 252 13.08 -4.00 6.12
N TYR A 253 11.93 -3.40 6.39
CA TYR A 253 11.10 -2.74 5.39
C TYR A 253 11.10 -1.21 5.53
N ARG A 254 12.14 -0.67 6.19
CA ARG A 254 12.35 0.78 6.28
C ARG A 254 12.64 1.38 4.91
N ILE A 255 12.19 2.62 4.72
CA ILE A 255 12.47 3.40 3.53
C ILE A 255 13.69 4.31 3.77
N PRO A 256 14.59 4.52 2.80
CA PRO A 256 15.60 5.56 2.85
C PRO A 256 14.96 6.96 2.86
N GLY A 257 15.58 7.92 3.55
CA GLY A 257 15.05 9.28 3.66
C GLY A 257 14.94 10.02 2.32
N GLY A 258 15.82 9.71 1.35
CA GLY A 258 15.79 10.32 0.02
C GLY A 258 14.65 9.83 -0.88
N THR A 259 13.95 8.75 -0.52
CA THR A 259 12.76 8.28 -1.20
C THR A 259 11.46 8.78 -0.52
N ALA A 260 11.56 9.39 0.66
CA ALA A 260 10.48 10.07 1.35
C ALA A 260 10.34 11.51 0.82
N ILE A 261 10.14 11.67 -0.50
CA ILE A 261 9.94 12.97 -1.13
C ILE A 261 8.50 13.40 -0.89
N GLU A 262 8.31 14.67 -0.56
CA GLU A 262 6.99 15.26 -0.42
C GLU A 262 6.24 15.18 -1.76
N PRO A 263 4.98 14.71 -1.78
CA PRO A 263 4.14 14.95 -2.94
C PRO A 263 4.04 16.47 -3.11
N ALA A 264 4.30 16.96 -4.31
CA ALA A 264 4.12 18.38 -4.62
C ALA A 264 2.70 18.79 -4.17
N GLU A 265 2.58 19.94 -3.51
CA GLU A 265 1.32 20.44 -2.92
C GLU A 265 0.17 20.57 -3.93
N GLU A 266 0.46 20.50 -5.22
CA GLU A 266 -0.52 20.48 -6.31
C GLU A 266 -0.02 19.57 -7.45
N ALA A 267 -0.29 18.27 -7.39
CA ALA A 267 -0.34 17.50 -8.61
C ALA A 267 -1.59 17.96 -9.39
N PRO A 268 -1.46 18.58 -10.58
CA PRO A 268 -2.64 18.95 -11.35
C PRO A 268 -3.44 17.68 -11.66
N CYS A 269 -4.70 17.66 -11.23
CA CYS A 269 -5.65 16.64 -11.65
C CYS A 269 -5.69 16.65 -13.20
N ILE A 270 -5.25 15.57 -13.83
CA ILE A 270 -5.42 15.32 -15.26
C ILE A 270 -6.81 14.75 -15.47
#